data_9fc73c32282d4b34d68c0e297800be79
#
_entry.id   9fc73c32282d4b34d68c0e297800be79
#
_cell.length_a   1.000
_cell.length_b   1.000
_cell.length_c   1.000
_cell.angle_alpha   90.00
_cell.angle_beta   90.00
_cell.angle_gamma   90.00
#
_symmetry.space_group_name_H-M   'P 1'
#
loop_
_entity.id
_entity.type
_entity.pdbx_description
1 polymer ?
#
loop_
_entity_poly.entity_id
_entity_poly.type
_entity_poly.pdbx_seq_one_letter_code
_entity_poly.pdbx_strand_id
1 'polypeptide(L)'
;MKRFFLQIGLIASLFLGLFTSSSMGDSIFEGSGDVGNAKLKGSLVFDASSDTYKLTGAGTNMWATEDEFFMVWRKETGDFSLAARIAFEGAGVNAHRKIGLIIREELTGNAKYADVCVHGDGLTSLQYREKAGDVTKEVVAPHKAADYIKLERIGKRIIMKTANGKYPDEITGEIELDFPGTVYIGLFICSHEPDVLETAVFSNVEYK
;
A
#
# COMPACT_ATOMS: atom_id res chain seq x y z
N MET A 1 -64.11 -35.23 23.53
CA MET A 1 -63.35 -34.06 23.00
C MET A 1 -61.84 -34.26 23.22
N LYS A 2 -61.14 -34.68 22.18
CA LYS A 2 -59.62 -34.86 22.22
C LYS A 2 -59.00 -33.59 21.66
N ARG A 3 -58.21 -32.89 22.50
CA ARG A 3 -57.42 -31.71 22.07
C ARG A 3 -56.10 -32.22 21.50
N PHE A 4 -55.85 -31.93 20.22
CA PHE A 4 -54.57 -32.10 19.57
C PHE A 4 -53.69 -30.85 19.86
N PHE A 5 -52.54 -31.05 20.48
CA PHE A 5 -51.48 -30.02 20.57
C PHE A 5 -50.55 -30.17 19.39
N LEU A 6 -50.48 -29.14 18.55
CA LEU A 6 -49.53 -29.02 17.44
C LEU A 6 -48.24 -28.40 17.98
N GLN A 7 -47.17 -29.18 18.05
CA GLN A 7 -45.85 -28.64 18.35
C GLN A 7 -45.23 -28.12 17.05
N ILE A 8 -45.02 -26.81 17.00
CA ILE A 8 -44.25 -26.14 15.93
C ILE A 8 -42.77 -26.18 16.34
N GLY A 9 -42.00 -27.03 15.69
CA GLY A 9 -40.55 -27.06 15.85
C GLY A 9 -39.87 -25.91 15.11
N LEU A 10 -39.24 -25.00 15.88
CA LEU A 10 -38.45 -23.90 15.35
C LEU A 10 -37.07 -24.46 14.95
N ILE A 11 -36.82 -24.62 13.65
CA ILE A 11 -35.48 -24.96 13.12
C ILE A 11 -34.65 -23.67 13.04
N ALA A 12 -33.78 -23.47 14.00
CA ALA A 12 -32.77 -22.42 13.95
C ALA A 12 -31.64 -22.86 13.04
N SER A 13 -31.59 -22.34 11.82
CA SER A 13 -30.48 -22.52 10.91
C SER A 13 -29.28 -21.69 11.37
N LEU A 14 -28.29 -22.33 11.96
CA LEU A 14 -27.03 -21.71 12.34
C LEU A 14 -26.20 -21.50 11.08
N PHE A 15 -26.20 -20.29 10.54
CA PHE A 15 -25.27 -19.88 9.49
C PHE A 15 -23.89 -19.73 10.14
N LEU A 16 -23.06 -20.76 10.05
CA LEU A 16 -21.65 -20.69 10.40
C LEU A 16 -20.93 -19.99 9.25
N GLY A 17 -20.76 -18.68 9.37
CA GLY A 17 -19.93 -17.91 8.44
C GLY A 17 -18.49 -18.40 8.56
N LEU A 18 -18.00 -19.09 7.52
CA LEU A 18 -16.56 -19.34 7.37
C LEU A 18 -15.87 -18.01 7.14
N PHE A 19 -15.28 -17.46 8.21
CA PHE A 19 -14.24 -16.46 8.07
C PHE A 19 -12.99 -17.18 7.56
N THR A 20 -12.75 -17.13 6.26
CA THR A 20 -11.46 -17.51 5.69
C THR A 20 -10.46 -16.41 6.10
N SER A 21 -9.65 -16.66 7.13
CA SER A 21 -8.45 -15.88 7.33
C SER A 21 -7.55 -16.16 6.14
N SER A 22 -7.33 -15.16 5.29
CA SER A 22 -6.36 -15.24 4.21
C SER A 22 -4.98 -15.46 4.84
N SER A 23 -4.45 -16.69 4.71
CA SER A 23 -3.06 -16.93 5.07
C SER A 23 -2.19 -16.18 4.05
N MET A 24 -1.19 -15.43 4.51
CA MET A 24 -0.17 -14.80 3.64
C MET A 24 0.78 -15.83 3.00
N GLY A 25 0.47 -17.13 3.07
CA GLY A 25 1.36 -18.24 2.75
C GLY A 25 1.96 -18.24 1.34
N ASP A 26 1.30 -17.62 0.37
CA ASP A 26 1.78 -17.51 -1.02
C ASP A 26 2.14 -16.05 -1.40
N SER A 27 2.02 -15.10 -0.46
CA SER A 27 2.38 -13.70 -0.67
C SER A 27 3.90 -13.51 -0.66
N ILE A 28 4.41 -12.61 -1.50
CA ILE A 28 5.81 -12.18 -1.44
C ILE A 28 6.12 -11.29 -0.22
N PHE A 29 5.10 -10.80 0.48
CA PHE A 29 5.25 -9.95 1.67
C PHE A 29 5.15 -10.75 2.96
N GLU A 30 5.87 -10.29 3.99
CA GLU A 30 6.05 -10.96 5.27
C GLU A 30 5.15 -10.38 6.37
N GLY A 31 4.68 -9.14 6.18
CA GLY A 31 3.86 -8.46 7.17
C GLY A 31 3.01 -7.34 6.60
N SER A 32 2.08 -6.87 7.44
CA SER A 32 1.23 -5.72 7.13
C SER A 32 0.87 -4.97 8.41
N GLY A 33 0.63 -3.67 8.31
CA GLY A 33 0.19 -2.86 9.44
C GLY A 33 0.13 -1.37 9.15
N ASP A 34 -0.42 -0.66 10.11
CA ASP A 34 -0.42 0.80 10.10
C ASP A 34 0.94 1.33 10.55
N VAL A 35 1.41 2.37 9.89
CA VAL A 35 2.57 3.17 10.25
C VAL A 35 2.08 4.50 10.85
N GLY A 36 2.73 4.95 11.91
CA GLY A 36 2.31 6.12 12.67
C GLY A 36 1.09 5.84 13.56
N ASN A 37 0.30 6.87 13.83
CA ASN A 37 -0.84 6.81 14.74
C ASN A 37 -2.19 6.81 14.00
N ALA A 38 -2.30 6.05 12.91
CA ALA A 38 -3.52 5.99 12.12
C ALA A 38 -4.75 5.67 13.00
N LYS A 39 -5.78 6.52 12.91
CA LYS A 39 -6.98 6.45 13.73
C LYS A 39 -7.85 5.22 13.42
N LEU A 40 -7.91 4.85 12.15
CA LEU A 40 -8.63 3.66 11.68
C LEU A 40 -7.63 2.59 11.25
N LYS A 41 -7.90 1.35 11.63
CA LYS A 41 -7.03 0.21 11.31
C LYS A 41 -7.15 -0.18 9.84
N GLY A 42 -5.99 -0.29 9.20
CA GLY A 42 -5.90 -0.81 7.85
C GLY A 42 -6.03 -2.34 7.78
N SER A 43 -6.20 -2.85 6.58
CA SER A 43 -6.31 -4.27 6.30
C SER A 43 -5.77 -4.66 4.93
N LEU A 44 -5.38 -5.93 4.81
CA LEU A 44 -4.94 -6.57 3.57
C LEU A 44 -5.88 -7.72 3.23
N VAL A 45 -6.25 -7.81 1.96
CA VAL A 45 -6.79 -9.04 1.35
C VAL A 45 -5.86 -9.42 0.19
N PHE A 46 -5.30 -10.61 0.25
CA PHE A 46 -4.50 -11.19 -0.84
C PHE A 46 -5.29 -12.30 -1.51
N ASP A 47 -5.47 -12.19 -2.82
CA ASP A 47 -6.07 -13.23 -3.66
C ASP A 47 -4.95 -13.93 -4.45
N ALA A 48 -4.55 -15.11 -3.97
CA ALA A 48 -3.51 -15.91 -4.61
C ALA A 48 -3.91 -16.41 -6.01
N SER A 49 -5.20 -16.51 -6.32
CA SER A 49 -5.67 -16.98 -7.62
C SER A 49 -5.48 -15.97 -8.74
N SER A 50 -5.51 -14.68 -8.40
CA SER A 50 -5.32 -13.54 -9.33
C SER A 50 -4.03 -12.76 -9.07
N ASP A 51 -3.23 -13.16 -8.07
CA ASP A 51 -2.05 -12.44 -7.60
C ASP A 51 -2.34 -10.95 -7.34
N THR A 52 -3.43 -10.70 -6.62
CA THR A 52 -3.94 -9.35 -6.38
C THR A 52 -3.92 -9.01 -4.89
N TYR A 53 -3.36 -7.86 -4.55
CA TYR A 53 -3.35 -7.30 -3.20
C TYR A 53 -4.35 -6.15 -3.14
N LYS A 54 -5.33 -6.25 -2.25
CA LYS A 54 -6.27 -5.18 -1.92
C LYS A 54 -5.94 -4.64 -0.54
N LEU A 55 -5.43 -3.41 -0.49
CA LEU A 55 -5.09 -2.70 0.72
C LEU A 55 -6.18 -1.70 1.05
N THR A 56 -6.64 -1.70 2.29
CA THR A 56 -7.53 -0.67 2.82
C THR A 56 -6.82 0.05 3.96
N GLY A 57 -6.80 1.37 3.94
CA GLY A 57 -6.08 2.16 4.95
C GLY A 57 -6.61 3.57 5.08
N ALA A 58 -6.35 4.15 6.25
CA ALA A 58 -6.54 5.56 6.56
C ALA A 58 -5.18 6.26 6.67
N GLY A 59 -5.17 7.44 7.22
CA GLY A 59 -3.97 8.21 7.57
C GLY A 59 -4.07 9.67 7.18
N THR A 60 -3.47 10.52 7.98
CA THR A 60 -3.51 11.98 7.78
C THR A 60 -2.67 12.40 6.59
N ASN A 61 -1.46 11.88 6.46
CA ASN A 61 -0.54 12.21 5.36
C ASN A 61 0.74 11.34 5.39
N MET A 62 1.51 11.44 4.30
CA MET A 62 2.90 11.01 4.17
C MET A 62 3.69 12.19 3.59
N TRP A 63 3.85 13.24 4.41
CA TRP A 63 4.51 14.50 4.05
C TRP A 63 5.13 15.10 5.31
N ALA A 64 5.70 16.32 5.24
CA ALA A 64 6.33 16.95 6.39
C ALA A 64 7.27 15.98 7.15
N THR A 65 7.12 15.84 8.48
CA THR A 65 8.04 15.11 9.36
C THR A 65 7.49 13.80 9.90
N GLU A 66 6.19 13.54 9.72
CA GLU A 66 5.48 12.37 10.24
C GLU A 66 4.55 11.79 9.17
N ASP A 67 4.40 10.47 9.19
CA ASP A 67 3.59 9.70 8.25
C ASP A 67 2.54 8.89 9.00
N GLU A 68 1.31 8.82 8.43
CA GLU A 68 0.26 7.92 8.85
C GLU A 68 -0.35 7.25 7.63
N PHE A 69 -0.22 5.91 7.53
CA PHE A 69 -0.69 5.14 6.39
C PHE A 69 -0.70 3.64 6.71
N PHE A 70 -1.29 2.84 5.84
CA PHE A 70 -1.21 1.39 5.92
C PHE A 70 -0.28 0.83 4.84
N MET A 71 0.53 -0.18 5.18
CA MET A 71 1.40 -0.88 4.23
C MET A 71 1.45 -2.39 4.44
N VAL A 72 1.85 -3.07 3.38
CA VAL A 72 2.36 -4.45 3.42
C VAL A 72 3.84 -4.41 3.06
N TRP A 73 4.64 -5.28 3.67
CA TRP A 73 6.09 -5.23 3.50
C TRP A 73 6.76 -6.59 3.50
N ARG A 74 7.97 -6.59 2.93
CA ARG A 74 9.02 -7.56 3.19
C ARG A 74 10.29 -6.82 3.62
N LYS A 75 11.18 -7.54 4.27
CA LYS A 75 12.51 -7.04 4.57
C LYS A 75 13.46 -7.33 3.41
N GLU A 76 14.32 -6.37 3.10
CA GLU A 76 15.27 -6.49 2.02
C GLU A 76 16.61 -5.87 2.36
N THR A 77 17.68 -6.37 1.75
CA THR A 77 19.05 -5.84 1.89
C THR A 77 19.71 -5.81 0.52
N GLY A 78 20.28 -4.66 0.16
CA GLY A 78 20.93 -4.50 -1.14
C GLY A 78 19.99 -3.99 -2.23
N ASP A 79 20.32 -4.35 -3.47
CA ASP A 79 19.59 -3.91 -4.65
C ASP A 79 18.28 -4.69 -4.81
N PHE A 80 17.24 -4.02 -5.30
CA PHE A 80 15.95 -4.66 -5.59
C PHE A 80 15.19 -3.88 -6.66
N SER A 81 14.17 -4.52 -7.22
CA SER A 81 13.11 -3.83 -7.94
C SER A 81 11.74 -4.36 -7.53
N LEU A 82 10.80 -3.46 -7.32
CA LEU A 82 9.39 -3.75 -7.05
C LEU A 82 8.54 -3.00 -8.07
N ALA A 83 7.64 -3.69 -8.76
CA ALA A 83 6.73 -3.10 -9.73
C ALA A 83 5.30 -3.59 -9.50
N ALA A 84 4.31 -2.75 -9.81
CA ALA A 84 2.90 -3.13 -9.73
C ALA A 84 2.02 -2.27 -10.64
N ARG A 85 0.97 -2.86 -11.17
CA ARG A 85 -0.21 -2.10 -11.59
C ARG A 85 -0.99 -1.67 -10.37
N ILE A 86 -1.46 -0.43 -10.40
CA ILE A 86 -2.12 0.20 -9.26
C ILE A 86 -3.45 0.84 -9.67
N ALA A 87 -4.42 0.76 -8.80
CA ALA A 87 -5.69 1.46 -8.95
C ALA A 87 -6.30 1.81 -7.60
N PHE A 88 -6.91 2.99 -7.48
CA PHE A 88 -7.84 3.25 -6.40
C PHE A 88 -9.17 2.55 -6.64
N GLU A 89 -9.79 2.05 -5.59
CA GLU A 89 -11.18 1.58 -5.64
C GLU A 89 -12.10 2.73 -5.18
N GLY A 90 -13.03 3.14 -6.04
CA GLY A 90 -13.94 4.25 -5.76
C GLY A 90 -13.36 5.65 -6.03
N ALA A 91 -14.26 6.65 -5.98
CA ALA A 91 -13.92 8.04 -6.28
C ALA A 91 -13.00 8.69 -5.24
N GLY A 92 -13.08 8.22 -3.96
CA GLY A 92 -12.38 8.81 -2.85
C GLY A 92 -12.90 10.17 -2.41
N VAL A 93 -12.37 10.67 -1.28
CA VAL A 93 -12.82 11.94 -0.69
C VAL A 93 -11.75 13.03 -0.70
N ASN A 94 -10.47 12.67 -0.88
CA ASN A 94 -9.36 13.62 -0.86
C ASN A 94 -8.49 13.49 -2.12
N ALA A 95 -8.22 14.62 -2.76
CA ALA A 95 -7.38 14.70 -3.95
C ALA A 95 -5.92 14.26 -3.70
N HIS A 96 -5.45 14.36 -2.46
CA HIS A 96 -4.10 13.99 -2.06
C HIS A 96 -3.98 12.58 -1.45
N ARG A 97 -5.05 11.77 -1.45
CA ARG A 97 -4.91 10.35 -1.13
C ARG A 97 -3.84 9.71 -1.99
N LYS A 98 -3.08 8.76 -1.45
CA LYS A 98 -1.89 8.21 -2.11
C LYS A 98 -1.91 6.69 -2.10
N ILE A 99 -1.45 6.12 -3.21
CA ILE A 99 -1.11 4.70 -3.29
C ILE A 99 0.23 4.54 -3.98
N GLY A 100 1.00 3.52 -3.63
CA GLY A 100 2.30 3.37 -4.26
C GLY A 100 3.17 2.25 -3.72
N LEU A 101 4.44 2.32 -4.11
CA LEU A 101 5.53 1.45 -3.70
C LEU A 101 6.48 2.23 -2.81
N ILE A 102 6.98 1.61 -1.74
CA ILE A 102 7.80 2.28 -0.74
C ILE A 102 9.01 1.47 -0.32
N ILE A 103 10.12 2.15 -0.03
CA ILE A 103 11.26 1.69 0.76
C ILE A 103 11.38 2.57 2.00
N ARG A 104 11.52 1.96 3.19
CA ARG A 104 11.76 2.72 4.43
C ARG A 104 12.66 1.99 5.41
N GLU A 105 13.38 2.77 6.20
CA GLU A 105 14.37 2.25 7.15
C GLU A 105 13.70 1.57 8.35
N GLU A 106 12.59 2.15 8.83
CA GLU A 106 11.84 1.68 10.00
C GLU A 106 10.32 1.78 9.75
N LEU A 107 9.52 1.08 10.57
CA LEU A 107 8.05 1.18 10.54
C LEU A 107 7.49 2.29 11.44
N THR A 108 8.34 3.26 11.85
CA THR A 108 7.93 4.44 12.62
C THR A 108 7.46 5.57 11.70
N GLY A 109 6.54 6.42 12.16
CA GLY A 109 5.96 7.51 11.34
C GLY A 109 6.99 8.51 10.80
N ASN A 110 8.08 8.75 11.52
CA ASN A 110 9.11 9.72 11.13
C ASN A 110 10.31 9.11 10.39
N ALA A 111 10.26 7.82 10.02
CA ALA A 111 11.41 7.14 9.42
C ALA A 111 11.86 7.77 8.09
N LYS A 112 13.14 7.60 7.78
CA LYS A 112 13.69 7.81 6.44
C LYS A 112 13.00 6.89 5.44
N TYR A 113 12.61 7.42 4.27
CA TYR A 113 11.94 6.66 3.24
C TYR A 113 12.12 7.25 1.85
N ALA A 114 11.78 6.46 0.84
CA ALA A 114 11.42 6.94 -0.49
C ALA A 114 10.23 6.13 -1.02
N ASP A 115 9.36 6.77 -1.79
CA ASP A 115 8.24 6.09 -2.43
C ASP A 115 8.05 6.53 -3.88
N VAL A 116 7.38 5.69 -4.66
CA VAL A 116 6.80 6.06 -5.95
C VAL A 116 5.30 6.01 -5.77
N CYS A 117 4.65 7.15 -5.81
CA CYS A 117 3.22 7.26 -5.52
C CYS A 117 2.41 7.96 -6.60
N VAL A 118 1.12 7.62 -6.61
CA VAL A 118 0.08 8.30 -7.40
C VAL A 118 -0.97 8.83 -6.43
N HIS A 119 -1.31 10.11 -6.59
CA HIS A 119 -2.32 10.80 -5.81
C HIS A 119 -3.71 10.67 -6.44
N GLY A 120 -4.75 10.98 -5.67
CA GLY A 120 -6.12 10.96 -6.14
C GLY A 120 -6.41 11.96 -7.28
N ASP A 121 -5.68 13.08 -7.36
CA ASP A 121 -5.73 14.05 -8.47
C ASP A 121 -4.83 13.69 -9.66
N GLY A 122 -4.16 12.54 -9.58
CA GLY A 122 -3.26 12.02 -10.59
C GLY A 122 -1.82 12.53 -10.49
N LEU A 123 -1.44 13.38 -9.54
CA LEU A 123 -0.04 13.72 -9.31
C LEU A 123 0.75 12.41 -9.11
N THR A 124 1.81 12.22 -9.88
CA THR A 124 2.69 11.04 -9.81
C THR A 124 4.09 11.52 -9.47
N SER A 125 4.69 10.96 -8.42
CA SER A 125 5.98 11.45 -7.94
C SER A 125 6.79 10.40 -7.20
N LEU A 126 8.09 10.68 -7.05
CA LEU A 126 8.98 10.06 -6.10
C LEU A 126 9.11 11.00 -4.91
N GLN A 127 8.56 10.62 -3.76
CA GLN A 127 8.69 11.38 -2.51
C GLN A 127 9.73 10.72 -1.61
N TYR A 128 10.44 11.53 -0.81
CA TYR A 128 11.49 11.00 0.06
C TYR A 128 11.82 11.89 1.25
N ARG A 129 12.28 11.26 2.33
CA ARG A 129 12.81 11.87 3.55
C ARG A 129 14.23 11.36 3.77
N GLU A 130 15.20 12.28 3.85
CA GLU A 130 16.63 11.92 3.88
C GLU A 130 17.09 11.36 5.23
N LYS A 131 16.47 11.81 6.32
CA LYS A 131 16.71 11.35 7.69
C LYS A 131 15.41 11.28 8.45
N ALA A 132 15.37 10.47 9.49
CA ALA A 132 14.21 10.41 10.38
C ALA A 132 13.87 11.80 10.93
N GLY A 133 12.60 12.21 10.80
CA GLY A 133 12.09 13.50 11.27
C GLY A 133 12.39 14.70 10.35
N ASP A 134 13.10 14.53 9.24
CA ASP A 134 13.27 15.59 8.23
C ASP A 134 11.96 15.79 7.44
N VAL A 135 11.87 16.94 6.77
CA VAL A 135 10.74 17.21 5.86
C VAL A 135 10.85 16.38 4.59
N THR A 136 9.71 15.97 4.06
CA THR A 136 9.62 15.25 2.79
C THR A 136 9.92 16.17 1.61
N LYS A 137 10.61 15.63 0.61
CA LYS A 137 10.95 16.23 -0.68
C LYS A 137 10.29 15.44 -1.80
N GLU A 138 10.26 15.98 -3.02
CA GLU A 138 9.57 15.37 -4.15
C GLU A 138 10.29 15.60 -5.48
N VAL A 139 10.24 14.56 -6.34
CA VAL A 139 10.56 14.63 -7.76
C VAL A 139 9.31 14.24 -8.54
N VAL A 140 8.69 15.19 -9.23
CA VAL A 140 7.43 14.96 -9.99
C VAL A 140 7.73 14.24 -11.30
N ALA A 141 6.94 13.21 -11.61
CA ALA A 141 7.00 12.49 -12.87
C ALA A 141 6.51 13.36 -14.05
N PRO A 142 6.98 13.13 -15.28
CA PRO A 142 6.59 13.92 -16.44
C PRO A 142 5.14 13.71 -16.89
N HIS A 143 4.47 12.67 -16.42
CA HIS A 143 3.07 12.37 -16.71
C HIS A 143 2.27 12.08 -15.44
N LYS A 144 0.95 12.25 -15.54
CA LYS A 144 0.01 12.07 -14.44
C LYS A 144 -0.69 10.72 -14.48
N ALA A 145 -1.26 10.34 -13.34
CA ALA A 145 -2.14 9.19 -13.19
C ALA A 145 -1.55 7.90 -13.77
N ALA A 146 -0.28 7.63 -13.44
CA ALA A 146 0.35 6.38 -13.84
C ALA A 146 -0.44 5.19 -13.27
N ASP A 147 -0.72 4.19 -14.12
CA ASP A 147 -1.40 2.96 -13.72
C ASP A 147 -0.43 1.79 -13.53
N TYR A 148 0.85 1.98 -13.89
CA TYR A 148 1.91 1.03 -13.63
C TYR A 148 3.16 1.78 -13.15
N ILE A 149 3.63 1.40 -11.98
CA ILE A 149 4.76 2.05 -11.31
C ILE A 149 5.82 1.03 -10.90
N LYS A 150 7.06 1.49 -10.81
CA LYS A 150 8.21 0.68 -10.40
C LYS A 150 9.16 1.51 -9.55
N LEU A 151 9.59 0.93 -8.44
CA LEU A 151 10.62 1.42 -7.53
C LEU A 151 11.82 0.50 -7.60
N GLU A 152 12.99 1.05 -7.91
CA GLU A 152 14.25 0.29 -7.94
C GLU A 152 15.28 0.92 -7.00
N ARG A 153 16.05 0.08 -6.35
CA ARG A 153 17.27 0.47 -5.66
C ARG A 153 18.46 -0.18 -6.34
N ILE A 154 19.47 0.64 -6.71
CA ILE A 154 20.76 0.20 -7.24
C ILE A 154 21.84 0.96 -6.48
N GLY A 155 22.45 0.31 -5.47
CA GLY A 155 23.34 0.96 -4.52
C GLY A 155 22.64 2.06 -3.74
N LYS A 156 23.03 3.33 -3.96
CA LYS A 156 22.40 4.52 -3.35
C LYS A 156 21.34 5.17 -4.24
N ARG A 157 21.23 4.75 -5.50
CA ARG A 157 20.23 5.29 -6.42
C ARG A 157 18.86 4.69 -6.12
N ILE A 158 17.89 5.53 -5.93
CA ILE A 158 16.46 5.18 -5.85
C ILE A 158 15.81 5.72 -7.13
N ILE A 159 15.22 4.83 -7.90
CA ILE A 159 14.77 5.09 -9.27
C ILE A 159 13.26 4.89 -9.34
N MET A 160 12.58 5.90 -9.83
CA MET A 160 11.17 5.86 -10.20
C MET A 160 11.03 5.57 -11.70
N LYS A 161 10.20 4.59 -12.05
CA LYS A 161 9.71 4.37 -13.40
C LYS A 161 8.19 4.32 -13.39
N THR A 162 7.53 5.04 -14.28
CA THR A 162 6.07 5.13 -14.32
C THR A 162 5.58 5.09 -15.75
N ALA A 163 4.41 4.47 -15.98
CA ALA A 163 3.78 4.40 -17.31
C ALA A 163 2.26 4.31 -17.20
N ASN A 164 1.59 4.54 -18.34
CA ASN A 164 0.17 4.33 -18.52
C ASN A 164 -0.08 3.24 -19.57
N GLY A 165 -0.81 2.19 -19.20
CA GLY A 165 -1.22 1.09 -20.06
C GLY A 165 -0.12 0.11 -20.49
N LYS A 166 1.16 0.35 -20.13
CA LYS A 166 2.31 -0.50 -20.45
C LYS A 166 3.25 -0.67 -19.26
N TYR A 167 4.18 -1.61 -19.35
CA TYR A 167 5.22 -1.80 -18.34
C TYR A 167 6.13 -0.56 -18.23
N PRO A 168 6.52 -0.11 -17.04
CA PRO A 168 7.35 1.08 -16.85
C PRO A 168 8.85 0.76 -17.02
N ASP A 169 9.37 0.96 -18.21
CA ASP A 169 10.79 0.69 -18.53
C ASP A 169 11.68 1.95 -18.43
N GLU A 170 11.09 3.12 -18.70
CA GLU A 170 11.83 4.39 -18.74
C GLU A 170 11.94 5.02 -17.34
N ILE A 171 13.13 5.56 -17.01
CA ILE A 171 13.35 6.32 -15.79
C ILE A 171 12.58 7.65 -15.90
N THR A 172 11.69 7.89 -14.95
CA THR A 172 10.87 9.10 -14.88
C THR A 172 11.25 10.01 -13.70
N GLY A 173 12.11 9.54 -12.83
CA GLY A 173 12.74 10.29 -11.74
C GLY A 173 13.75 9.43 -11.00
N GLU A 174 14.75 10.07 -10.40
CA GLU A 174 15.72 9.40 -9.54
C GLU A 174 16.32 10.35 -8.50
N ILE A 175 16.80 9.77 -7.41
CA ILE A 175 17.53 10.45 -6.34
C ILE A 175 18.70 9.57 -5.86
N GLU A 176 19.64 10.19 -5.16
CA GLU A 176 20.60 9.48 -4.33
C GLU A 176 20.13 9.48 -2.87
N LEU A 177 19.88 8.29 -2.32
CA LEU A 177 19.49 8.10 -0.93
C LEU A 177 20.06 6.80 -0.39
N ASP A 178 20.98 6.90 0.58
CA ASP A 178 21.66 5.75 1.16
C ASP A 178 20.81 5.07 2.23
N PHE A 179 20.57 3.78 2.08
CA PHE A 179 19.93 2.93 3.06
C PHE A 179 20.91 1.84 3.53
N PRO A 180 21.70 2.11 4.58
CA PRO A 180 22.66 1.14 5.09
C PRO A 180 21.96 0.01 5.84
N GLY A 181 21.94 -1.19 5.32
CA GLY A 181 21.40 -2.35 5.99
C GLY A 181 20.03 -2.77 5.48
N THR A 182 19.30 -3.48 6.34
CA THR A 182 17.97 -4.02 6.05
C THR A 182 16.91 -2.91 6.06
N VAL A 183 16.03 -2.93 5.07
CA VAL A 183 14.91 -1.99 4.91
C VAL A 183 13.59 -2.73 4.77
N TYR A 184 12.50 -2.02 4.89
CA TYR A 184 11.14 -2.50 4.59
C TYR A 184 10.75 -1.98 3.21
N ILE A 185 10.41 -2.87 2.29
CA ILE A 185 9.89 -2.53 0.97
C ILE A 185 8.49 -3.08 0.80
N GLY A 186 7.62 -2.37 0.10
CA GLY A 186 6.25 -2.85 -0.05
C GLY A 186 5.28 -1.93 -0.77
N LEU A 187 4.00 -2.25 -0.61
CA LEU A 187 2.85 -1.52 -1.15
C LEU A 187 2.21 -0.71 -0.03
N PHE A 188 1.67 0.46 -0.37
CA PHE A 188 1.04 1.29 0.64
C PHE A 188 -0.20 2.03 0.15
N ILE A 189 -1.03 2.47 1.11
CA ILE A 189 -2.17 3.38 0.92
C ILE A 189 -2.27 4.37 2.08
N CYS A 190 -2.52 5.64 1.75
CA CYS A 190 -2.87 6.71 2.67
C CYS A 190 -4.11 7.43 2.14
N SER A 191 -5.19 7.49 2.92
CA SER A 191 -6.44 8.17 2.52
C SER A 191 -6.32 9.69 2.49
N HIS A 192 -5.34 10.26 3.17
CA HIS A 192 -5.20 11.69 3.46
C HIS A 192 -6.36 12.27 4.30
N GLU A 193 -7.14 11.38 4.93
CA GLU A 193 -8.24 11.70 5.84
C GLU A 193 -8.22 10.71 7.02
N PRO A 194 -8.01 11.17 8.27
CA PRO A 194 -7.82 10.28 9.42
C PRO A 194 -9.07 9.47 9.78
N ASP A 195 -10.25 9.92 9.36
CA ASP A 195 -11.55 9.32 9.64
C ASP A 195 -12.16 8.54 8.46
N VAL A 196 -11.38 8.35 7.37
CA VAL A 196 -11.85 7.67 6.16
C VAL A 196 -10.91 6.55 5.76
N LEU A 197 -11.47 5.35 5.56
CA LEU A 197 -10.77 4.24 4.93
C LEU A 197 -10.94 4.34 3.42
N GLU A 198 -9.84 4.30 2.70
CA GLU A 198 -9.78 4.18 1.24
C GLU A 198 -9.20 2.82 0.85
N THR A 199 -9.47 2.38 -0.36
CA THR A 199 -9.00 1.07 -0.84
C THR A 199 -8.19 1.22 -2.12
N ALA A 200 -7.10 0.46 -2.20
CA ALA A 200 -6.23 0.34 -3.37
C ALA A 200 -6.13 -1.11 -3.80
N VAL A 201 -6.02 -1.33 -5.10
CA VAL A 201 -5.77 -2.62 -5.73
C VAL A 201 -4.41 -2.60 -6.41
N PHE A 202 -3.58 -3.59 -6.08
CA PHE A 202 -2.29 -3.83 -6.72
C PHE A 202 -2.33 -5.18 -7.40
N SER A 203 -1.95 -5.23 -8.66
CA SER A 203 -1.88 -6.45 -9.48
C SER A 203 -0.59 -6.49 -10.28
N ASN A 204 -0.26 -7.66 -10.85
CA ASN A 204 1.01 -7.85 -11.56
C ASN A 204 2.20 -7.36 -10.71
N VAL A 205 2.20 -7.79 -9.43
CA VAL A 205 3.26 -7.42 -8.50
C VAL A 205 4.51 -8.22 -8.81
N GLU A 206 5.56 -7.54 -9.26
CA GLU A 206 6.85 -8.15 -9.59
C GLU A 206 7.91 -7.69 -8.62
N TYR A 207 8.65 -8.65 -8.06
CA TYR A 207 9.80 -8.41 -7.21
C TYR A 207 11.04 -9.14 -7.78
N LYS A 208 12.20 -8.43 -7.81
CA LYS A 208 13.50 -8.97 -8.25
C LYS A 208 14.61 -8.41 -7.40
#